data_2e49eada2ace1eb8cf723b19e25129d8
#
_entry.id   2e49eada2ace1eb8cf723b19e25129d8
#
_cell.length_a   1.000
_cell.length_b   1.000
_cell.length_c   1.000
_cell.angle_alpha   90.00
_cell.angle_beta   90.00
_cell.angle_gamma   90.00
#
_symmetry.space_group_name_H-M   'P 1'
#
loop_
_entity.id
_entity.type
_entity.pdbx_description
1 polymer ?
#
loop_
_entity_poly.entity_id
_entity_poly.type
_entity_poly.pdbx_seq_one_letter_code
_entity_poly.pdbx_strand_id
1 'polypeptide(L)'
;MTLNKMDSYLLQNIERIESSGYKDENPRGRYESDGEPSHCISIRGGVYEIFDIEKGELPVTLTRQIPLKSTIGEIMTFYKDQSNKIEDFEKNKCGFWKQWDIGDGTIGGRYSYTIKEYDQMNTLLKGLVEDPFSKRHIIDLWQLEHLNKLEGLKPCWWSSMWTVSVVDGEKYLDLTLISRSSDLLVAGTGINQLGYVALQMMVSKHCGYKVGLFETYRKNVHVYDRHLPQLEETIKRLINMSEDKIVRNPQLILNVPDGTNFYDIEIDDFELINYEPIKPQLEKFDLAI
;
A
#
# COMPACT_ATOMS: atom_id res chain seq x y z
N MET A 1 -23.13 14.25 4.24
CA MET A 1 -22.28 13.34 5.04
C MET A 1 -20.89 13.40 4.42
N THR A 2 -19.87 13.81 5.15
CA THR A 2 -18.52 13.98 4.58
C THR A 2 -17.66 12.83 5.08
N LEU A 3 -17.46 11.77 4.27
CA LEU A 3 -16.52 10.70 4.54
C LEU A 3 -15.07 11.24 4.51
N ASN A 4 -14.12 10.56 5.16
CA ASN A 4 -12.72 10.85 4.89
C ASN A 4 -12.40 10.50 3.42
N LYS A 5 -11.28 10.97 2.92
CA LYS A 5 -10.97 10.86 1.48
C LYS A 5 -10.86 9.40 1.01
N MET A 6 -10.25 8.52 1.82
CA MET A 6 -10.15 7.10 1.51
C MET A 6 -11.51 6.41 1.45
N ASP A 7 -12.37 6.68 2.44
CA ASP A 7 -13.71 6.09 2.48
C ASP A 7 -14.60 6.63 1.36
N SER A 8 -14.39 7.88 0.92
CA SER A 8 -15.04 8.45 -0.26
C SER A 8 -14.62 7.71 -1.55
N TYR A 9 -13.34 7.45 -1.74
CA TYR A 9 -12.84 6.66 -2.87
C TYR A 9 -13.33 5.21 -2.80
N LEU A 10 -13.35 4.61 -1.60
CA LEU A 10 -13.86 3.26 -1.40
C LEU A 10 -15.32 3.16 -1.84
N LEU A 11 -16.18 4.10 -1.41
CA LEU A 11 -17.59 4.13 -1.82
C LEU A 11 -17.75 4.28 -3.33
N GLN A 12 -17.03 5.23 -3.96
CA GLN A 12 -17.05 5.40 -5.42
C GLN A 12 -16.62 4.14 -6.18
N ASN A 13 -15.62 3.42 -5.67
CA ASN A 13 -15.16 2.18 -6.30
C ASN A 13 -16.16 1.03 -6.11
N ILE A 14 -16.85 0.97 -4.97
CA ILE A 14 -17.94 0.03 -4.72
C ILE A 14 -19.09 0.29 -5.70
N GLU A 15 -19.53 1.54 -5.85
CA GLU A 15 -20.57 1.93 -6.81
C GLU A 15 -20.21 1.55 -8.25
N ARG A 16 -18.93 1.67 -8.63
CA ARG A 16 -18.45 1.24 -9.96
C ARG A 16 -18.51 -0.28 -10.12
N ILE A 17 -18.21 -1.06 -9.08
CA ILE A 17 -18.33 -2.53 -9.09
C ILE A 17 -19.80 -2.93 -9.22
N GLU A 18 -20.69 -2.32 -8.44
CA GLU A 18 -22.13 -2.65 -8.48
C GLU A 18 -22.80 -2.26 -9.80
N SER A 19 -22.48 -1.09 -10.34
CA SER A 19 -23.15 -0.56 -11.54
C SER A 19 -22.62 -1.10 -12.86
N SER A 20 -21.31 -1.42 -12.94
CA SER A 20 -20.65 -1.74 -14.21
C SER A 20 -19.50 -2.74 -14.07
N GLY A 21 -19.39 -3.42 -12.94
CA GLY A 21 -18.41 -4.48 -12.73
C GLY A 21 -18.66 -5.67 -13.65
N TYR A 22 -17.58 -6.33 -14.05
CA TYR A 22 -17.65 -7.56 -14.83
C TYR A 22 -17.05 -8.74 -14.04
N LYS A 23 -17.70 -9.89 -14.14
CA LYS A 23 -17.20 -11.13 -13.55
C LYS A 23 -16.21 -11.79 -14.51
N ASP A 24 -15.12 -12.34 -13.97
CA ASP A 24 -14.21 -13.17 -14.74
C ASP A 24 -14.86 -14.53 -15.08
N GLU A 25 -14.48 -15.09 -16.22
CA GLU A 25 -15.01 -16.38 -16.67
C GLU A 25 -14.14 -17.55 -16.20
N ASN A 26 -12.82 -17.34 -16.12
CA ASN A 26 -11.87 -18.40 -15.84
C ASN A 26 -10.68 -17.88 -14.99
N PRO A 27 -10.86 -17.73 -13.69
CA PRO A 27 -9.82 -17.20 -12.80
C PRO A 27 -8.64 -18.17 -12.68
N ARG A 28 -7.43 -17.64 -12.72
CA ARG A 28 -6.20 -18.39 -12.44
C ARG A 28 -6.06 -18.69 -10.94
N GLY A 29 -6.45 -17.73 -10.10
CA GLY A 29 -6.33 -17.80 -8.65
C GLY A 29 -7.19 -18.90 -8.05
N ARG A 30 -6.79 -19.35 -6.87
CA ARG A 30 -7.52 -20.34 -6.07
C ARG A 30 -7.65 -19.82 -4.64
N TYR A 31 -8.73 -20.18 -3.98
CA TYR A 31 -8.86 -19.93 -2.55
C TYR A 31 -7.94 -20.86 -1.75
N GLU A 32 -7.22 -20.29 -0.77
CA GLU A 32 -6.30 -21.04 0.06
C GLU A 32 -7.03 -22.10 0.89
N SER A 33 -8.27 -21.83 1.29
CA SER A 33 -9.06 -22.69 2.17
C SER A 33 -9.43 -24.05 1.56
N ASP A 34 -9.68 -24.13 0.24
CA ASP A 34 -10.20 -25.35 -0.41
C ASP A 34 -9.72 -25.58 -1.86
N GLY A 35 -8.95 -24.65 -2.43
CA GLY A 35 -8.45 -24.75 -3.81
C GLY A 35 -9.48 -24.45 -4.91
N GLU A 36 -10.69 -24.04 -4.55
CA GLU A 36 -11.71 -23.68 -5.52
C GLU A 36 -11.36 -22.41 -6.31
N PRO A 37 -11.87 -22.22 -7.53
CA PRO A 37 -11.61 -21.03 -8.33
C PRO A 37 -12.02 -19.74 -7.61
N SER A 38 -11.10 -18.77 -7.51
CA SER A 38 -11.36 -17.47 -6.89
C SER A 38 -11.90 -16.47 -7.90
N HIS A 39 -13.22 -16.53 -8.16
CA HIS A 39 -13.89 -15.59 -9.04
C HIS A 39 -13.93 -14.18 -8.43
N CYS A 40 -13.84 -13.17 -9.29
CA CYS A 40 -13.94 -11.79 -8.85
C CYS A 40 -14.83 -10.94 -9.76
N ILE A 41 -15.35 -9.85 -9.19
CA ILE A 41 -16.04 -8.79 -9.92
C ILE A 41 -15.08 -7.61 -9.99
N SER A 42 -14.71 -7.19 -11.20
CA SER A 42 -13.68 -6.19 -11.45
C SER A 42 -14.22 -4.89 -12.03
N ILE A 43 -13.61 -3.77 -11.66
CA ILE A 43 -13.87 -2.46 -12.28
C ILE A 43 -13.27 -2.44 -13.69
N ARG A 44 -14.06 -2.04 -14.67
CA ARG A 44 -13.54 -1.76 -16.02
C ARG A 44 -12.73 -0.46 -16.01
N GLY A 45 -11.50 -0.53 -16.55
CA GLY A 45 -10.60 0.62 -16.61
C GLY A 45 -9.63 0.71 -15.42
N GLY A 46 -9.18 1.90 -15.11
CA GLY A 46 -8.29 2.19 -13.98
C GLY A 46 -9.00 2.96 -12.87
N VAL A 47 -8.34 2.97 -11.70
CA VAL A 47 -8.71 3.78 -10.55
C VAL A 47 -7.52 4.68 -10.24
N TYR A 48 -7.77 5.98 -10.15
CA TYR A 48 -6.78 6.97 -9.74
C TYR A 48 -7.25 7.62 -8.44
N GLU A 49 -6.36 7.68 -7.47
CA GLU A 49 -6.61 8.30 -6.17
C GLU A 49 -5.44 9.20 -5.81
N ILE A 50 -5.72 10.33 -5.19
CA ILE A 50 -4.73 11.32 -4.76
C ILE A 50 -5.03 11.77 -3.33
N PHE A 51 -3.98 11.88 -2.51
CA PHE A 51 -4.05 12.30 -1.11
C PHE A 51 -3.00 13.37 -0.86
N ASP A 52 -3.40 14.47 -0.23
CA ASP A 52 -2.50 15.51 0.23
C ASP A 52 -2.10 15.19 1.68
N ILE A 53 -0.93 14.55 1.82
CA ILE A 53 -0.48 14.05 3.13
C ILE A 53 -0.18 15.19 4.08
N GLU A 54 0.35 16.31 3.60
CA GLU A 54 0.59 17.50 4.44
C GLU A 54 -0.71 18.04 5.03
N LYS A 55 -1.83 17.98 4.29
CA LYS A 55 -3.14 18.39 4.77
C LYS A 55 -3.86 17.34 5.63
N GLY A 56 -3.20 16.23 5.94
CA GLY A 56 -3.75 15.16 6.75
C GLY A 56 -4.72 14.23 6.01
N GLU A 57 -4.67 14.19 4.69
CA GLU A 57 -5.44 13.23 3.90
C GLU A 57 -4.72 11.88 3.88
N LEU A 58 -4.94 11.05 4.91
CA LEU A 58 -4.30 9.74 5.00
C LEU A 58 -5.10 8.66 4.25
N PRO A 59 -4.46 7.78 3.44
CA PRO A 59 -5.14 6.73 2.69
C PRO A 59 -5.49 5.51 3.59
N VAL A 60 -6.32 5.70 4.61
CA VAL A 60 -6.80 4.64 5.52
C VAL A 60 -8.31 4.69 5.66
N THR A 61 -8.94 3.52 5.59
CA THR A 61 -10.39 3.39 5.85
C THR A 61 -10.68 3.39 7.34
N LEU A 62 -11.86 3.93 7.71
CA LEU A 62 -12.44 3.75 9.04
C LEU A 62 -13.39 2.55 9.11
N THR A 63 -13.70 1.90 8.00
CA THR A 63 -14.62 0.75 7.98
C THR A 63 -14.04 -0.50 8.63
N ARG A 64 -12.71 -0.61 8.73
CA ARG A 64 -11.99 -1.69 9.43
C ARG A 64 -10.65 -1.22 9.95
N GLN A 65 -10.08 -1.97 10.89
CA GLN A 65 -8.76 -1.66 11.44
C GLN A 65 -7.64 -2.03 10.46
N ILE A 66 -6.70 -1.10 10.26
CA ILE A 66 -5.44 -1.31 9.54
C ILE A 66 -4.33 -1.56 10.58
N PRO A 67 -3.58 -2.66 10.49
CA PRO A 67 -2.54 -3.00 11.47
C PRO A 67 -1.24 -2.22 11.20
N LEU A 68 -1.04 -1.08 11.87
CA LEU A 68 0.06 -0.14 11.62
C LEU A 68 1.43 -0.83 11.61
N LYS A 69 1.79 -1.55 12.69
CA LYS A 69 3.14 -2.12 12.83
C LYS A 69 3.50 -3.14 11.75
N SER A 70 2.56 -3.99 11.36
CA SER A 70 2.82 -4.96 10.29
C SER A 70 2.84 -4.32 8.92
N THR A 71 2.04 -3.28 8.70
CA THR A 71 2.04 -2.50 7.46
C THR A 71 3.38 -1.77 7.24
N ILE A 72 3.90 -1.11 8.28
CA ILE A 72 5.21 -0.46 8.21
C ILE A 72 6.33 -1.49 8.17
N GLY A 73 6.22 -2.58 8.92
CA GLY A 73 7.21 -3.66 8.93
C GLY A 73 7.42 -4.30 7.56
N GLU A 74 6.35 -4.46 6.77
CA GLU A 74 6.44 -4.93 5.38
C GLU A 74 7.33 -3.99 4.54
N ILE A 75 7.06 -2.69 4.61
CA ILE A 75 7.83 -1.67 3.88
C ILE A 75 9.29 -1.63 4.33
N MET A 76 9.54 -1.73 5.65
CA MET A 76 10.91 -1.78 6.15
C MET A 76 11.66 -3.02 5.68
N THR A 77 11.02 -4.18 5.70
CA THR A 77 11.64 -5.41 5.20
C THR A 77 11.97 -5.31 3.71
N PHE A 78 11.08 -4.71 2.90
CA PHE A 78 11.33 -4.57 1.48
C PHE A 78 12.38 -3.52 1.13
N TYR A 79 12.30 -2.32 1.71
CA TYR A 79 13.04 -1.15 1.24
C TYR A 79 14.24 -0.80 2.11
N LYS A 80 14.14 -0.96 3.45
CA LYS A 80 15.22 -0.67 4.38
C LYS A 80 16.15 -1.88 4.52
N ASP A 81 15.63 -3.03 4.96
CA ASP A 81 16.42 -4.23 5.20
C ASP A 81 16.79 -4.95 3.91
N GLN A 82 16.01 -4.76 2.86
CA GLN A 82 16.15 -5.38 1.55
C GLN A 82 16.31 -6.90 1.67
N SER A 83 15.51 -7.50 2.54
CA SER A 83 15.52 -8.93 2.83
C SER A 83 14.32 -9.64 2.21
N ASN A 84 14.57 -10.82 1.64
CA ASN A 84 13.54 -11.74 1.17
C ASN A 84 13.32 -12.93 2.11
N LYS A 85 13.95 -12.96 3.28
CA LYS A 85 13.86 -14.05 4.26
C LYS A 85 12.61 -13.93 5.13
N ILE A 86 11.89 -15.02 5.32
CA ILE A 86 10.70 -15.09 6.17
C ILE A 86 10.98 -14.63 7.61
N GLU A 87 12.15 -15.01 8.16
CA GLU A 87 12.56 -14.60 9.52
C GLU A 87 12.60 -13.08 9.72
N ASP A 88 13.02 -12.31 8.70
CA ASP A 88 13.08 -10.86 8.77
C ASP A 88 11.67 -10.23 8.70
N PHE A 89 10.76 -10.81 7.93
CA PHE A 89 9.36 -10.42 7.95
C PHE A 89 8.72 -10.66 9.33
N GLU A 90 9.00 -11.80 9.98
CA GLU A 90 8.50 -12.09 11.32
C GLU A 90 9.07 -11.11 12.36
N LYS A 91 10.38 -10.81 12.30
CA LYS A 91 11.05 -9.80 13.13
C LYS A 91 10.39 -8.43 12.99
N ASN A 92 10.05 -8.03 11.77
CA ASN A 92 9.40 -6.76 11.45
C ASN A 92 7.86 -6.79 11.62
N LYS A 93 7.30 -7.76 12.34
CA LYS A 93 5.86 -7.85 12.66
C LYS A 93 4.94 -8.07 11.45
N CYS A 94 5.47 -8.51 10.31
CA CYS A 94 4.70 -8.83 9.12
C CYS A 94 4.78 -10.32 8.73
N GLY A 95 4.70 -11.20 9.72
CA GLY A 95 4.78 -12.65 9.59
C GLY A 95 3.70 -13.29 8.70
N PHE A 96 2.70 -12.52 8.24
CA PHE A 96 1.74 -12.99 7.24
C PHE A 96 2.40 -13.32 5.89
N TRP A 97 3.63 -12.87 5.62
CA TRP A 97 4.41 -13.24 4.44
C TRP A 97 4.83 -14.70 4.42
N LYS A 98 4.76 -15.42 5.54
CA LYS A 98 5.07 -16.85 5.63
C LYS A 98 4.28 -17.72 4.63
N GLN A 99 3.05 -17.33 4.30
CA GLN A 99 2.23 -18.03 3.29
C GLN A 99 2.81 -17.97 1.86
N TRP A 100 3.74 -17.06 1.58
CA TRP A 100 4.44 -16.95 0.30
C TRP A 100 5.88 -17.46 0.35
N ASP A 101 6.22 -18.28 1.38
CA ASP A 101 7.48 -19.02 1.40
C ASP A 101 7.51 -19.99 0.21
N ILE A 102 8.56 -19.88 -0.62
CA ILE A 102 8.76 -20.77 -1.78
C ILE A 102 9.34 -22.14 -1.38
N GLY A 103 9.47 -22.42 -0.08
CA GLY A 103 9.95 -23.67 0.48
C GLY A 103 11.43 -23.66 0.89
N ASP A 104 12.10 -22.52 0.79
CA ASP A 104 13.51 -22.34 1.18
C ASP A 104 13.69 -21.32 2.30
N GLY A 105 12.59 -20.89 2.95
CA GLY A 105 12.59 -19.86 3.99
C GLY A 105 12.62 -18.44 3.45
N THR A 106 12.34 -18.25 2.15
CA THR A 106 12.29 -16.93 1.50
C THR A 106 11.01 -16.74 0.69
N ILE A 107 10.71 -15.48 0.35
CA ILE A 107 9.65 -15.12 -0.62
C ILE A 107 10.14 -15.18 -2.08
N GLY A 108 11.32 -15.74 -2.31
CA GLY A 108 11.94 -15.85 -3.63
C GLY A 108 12.57 -14.55 -4.14
N GLY A 109 12.81 -14.51 -5.45
CA GLY A 109 13.49 -13.39 -6.12
C GLY A 109 12.56 -12.26 -6.52
N ARG A 110 11.83 -11.68 -5.56
CA ARG A 110 10.84 -10.63 -5.77
C ARG A 110 11.03 -9.49 -4.77
N TYR A 111 10.32 -8.38 -4.99
CA TYR A 111 10.29 -7.23 -4.09
C TYR A 111 11.68 -6.78 -3.62
N SER A 112 12.01 -7.03 -2.35
CA SER A 112 13.28 -6.70 -1.71
C SER A 112 14.51 -7.23 -2.47
N TYR A 113 14.42 -8.45 -3.02
CA TYR A 113 15.49 -9.02 -3.83
C TYR A 113 15.78 -8.14 -5.06
N THR A 114 14.71 -7.73 -5.78
CA THR A 114 14.84 -6.84 -6.95
C THR A 114 15.37 -5.45 -6.57
N ILE A 115 14.92 -4.90 -5.44
CA ILE A 115 15.41 -3.60 -4.94
C ILE A 115 16.90 -3.66 -4.67
N LYS A 116 17.36 -4.72 -3.99
CA LYS A 116 18.75 -4.95 -3.61
C LYS A 116 19.65 -5.20 -4.82
N GLU A 117 19.23 -6.10 -5.71
CA GLU A 117 20.03 -6.53 -6.88
C GLU A 117 20.36 -5.35 -7.81
N TYR A 118 19.42 -4.43 -7.98
CA TYR A 118 19.60 -3.22 -8.81
C TYR A 118 19.96 -1.97 -8.00
N ASP A 119 20.28 -2.09 -6.71
CA ASP A 119 20.60 -0.97 -5.80
C ASP A 119 19.64 0.22 -5.93
N GLN A 120 18.34 -0.10 -6.12
CA GLN A 120 17.34 0.90 -6.48
C GLN A 120 17.12 1.93 -5.35
N MET A 121 17.18 1.49 -4.08
CA MET A 121 16.92 2.38 -2.94
C MET A 121 18.04 3.42 -2.77
N ASN A 122 19.31 2.99 -2.79
CA ASN A 122 20.42 3.92 -2.69
C ASN A 122 20.50 4.86 -3.90
N THR A 123 20.20 4.34 -5.09
CA THR A 123 20.11 5.17 -6.31
C THR A 123 19.05 6.25 -6.17
N LEU A 124 17.86 5.91 -5.64
CA LEU A 124 16.79 6.86 -5.38
C LEU A 124 17.21 7.93 -4.36
N LEU A 125 17.69 7.52 -3.18
CA LEU A 125 18.06 8.44 -2.10
C LEU A 125 19.14 9.42 -2.56
N LYS A 126 20.20 8.90 -3.18
CA LYS A 126 21.27 9.71 -3.76
C LYS A 126 20.77 10.67 -4.81
N GLY A 127 19.96 10.16 -5.76
CA GLY A 127 19.41 10.96 -6.85
C GLY A 127 18.53 12.12 -6.37
N LEU A 128 17.66 11.87 -5.38
CA LEU A 128 16.80 12.92 -4.81
C LEU A 128 17.62 14.03 -4.11
N VAL A 129 18.76 13.71 -3.51
CA VAL A 129 19.63 14.71 -2.87
C VAL A 129 20.44 15.47 -3.92
N GLU A 130 21.06 14.80 -4.89
CA GLU A 130 22.00 15.39 -5.86
C GLU A 130 21.30 16.10 -7.03
N ASP A 131 20.18 15.56 -7.52
CA ASP A 131 19.41 16.09 -8.63
C ASP A 131 17.89 15.97 -8.35
N PRO A 132 17.35 16.76 -7.39
CA PRO A 132 15.97 16.62 -6.91
C PRO A 132 14.90 16.75 -8.00
N PHE A 133 15.17 17.53 -9.06
CA PHE A 133 14.21 17.78 -10.14
C PHE A 133 14.34 16.83 -11.32
N SER A 134 15.16 15.80 -11.21
CA SER A 134 15.26 14.75 -12.21
C SER A 134 13.90 14.04 -12.39
N LYS A 135 13.58 13.72 -13.63
CA LYS A 135 12.37 12.96 -14.00
C LYS A 135 12.61 11.45 -14.04
N ARG A 136 13.70 10.98 -13.39
CA ARG A 136 14.18 9.59 -13.45
C ARG A 136 14.18 8.89 -12.10
N HIS A 137 13.57 9.48 -11.08
CA HIS A 137 13.46 8.90 -9.75
C HIS A 137 12.35 7.84 -9.76
N ILE A 138 12.70 6.61 -10.11
CA ILE A 138 11.77 5.48 -10.26
C ILE A 138 12.34 4.27 -9.54
N ILE A 139 11.50 3.55 -8.80
CA ILE A 139 11.74 2.18 -8.37
C ILE A 139 10.83 1.28 -9.19
N ASP A 140 11.41 0.28 -9.85
CA ASP A 140 10.69 -0.65 -10.72
C ASP A 140 10.97 -2.10 -10.28
N LEU A 141 9.92 -2.77 -9.79
CA LEU A 141 9.97 -4.16 -9.35
C LEU A 141 9.62 -5.14 -10.47
N TRP A 142 9.18 -4.66 -11.65
CA TRP A 142 8.76 -5.50 -12.77
C TRP A 142 9.92 -5.81 -13.71
N GLN A 143 10.97 -6.44 -13.18
CA GLN A 143 12.16 -6.82 -13.95
C GLN A 143 11.91 -8.15 -14.65
N LEU A 144 11.81 -8.15 -15.98
CA LEU A 144 11.48 -9.34 -16.79
C LEU A 144 12.41 -10.51 -16.55
N GLU A 145 13.69 -10.23 -16.32
CA GLU A 145 14.67 -11.28 -16.01
C GLU A 145 14.31 -12.03 -14.74
N HIS A 146 14.00 -11.30 -13.66
CA HIS A 146 13.58 -11.90 -12.39
C HIS A 146 12.23 -12.60 -12.54
N LEU A 147 11.25 -11.97 -13.21
CA LEU A 147 9.91 -12.53 -13.38
C LEU A 147 9.90 -13.86 -14.16
N ASN A 148 10.86 -14.06 -15.05
CA ASN A 148 10.94 -15.25 -15.88
C ASN A 148 11.83 -16.34 -15.29
N LYS A 149 12.87 -15.98 -14.51
CA LYS A 149 13.89 -16.92 -14.03
C LYS A 149 13.76 -17.29 -12.56
N LEU A 150 13.11 -16.44 -11.76
CA LEU A 150 13.03 -16.61 -10.31
C LEU A 150 11.60 -16.92 -9.88
N GLU A 151 11.45 -17.58 -8.74
CA GLU A 151 10.16 -17.86 -8.11
C GLU A 151 9.70 -16.73 -7.19
N GLY A 152 8.47 -16.82 -6.70
CA GLY A 152 7.86 -15.91 -5.76
C GLY A 152 6.66 -15.13 -6.30
N LEU A 153 5.92 -14.49 -5.40
CA LEU A 153 4.73 -13.70 -5.72
C LEU A 153 5.10 -12.48 -6.59
N LYS A 154 4.52 -12.38 -7.77
CA LYS A 154 4.76 -11.24 -8.67
C LYS A 154 4.22 -9.94 -8.06
N PRO A 155 5.00 -8.84 -8.03
CA PRO A 155 4.60 -7.60 -7.40
C PRO A 155 3.26 -7.07 -7.90
N CYS A 156 2.34 -6.75 -6.98
CA CYS A 156 1.09 -6.07 -7.31
C CYS A 156 1.34 -4.57 -7.51
N TRP A 157 1.96 -3.93 -6.55
CA TRP A 157 2.52 -2.59 -6.65
C TRP A 157 3.93 -2.72 -7.23
N TRP A 158 4.05 -2.47 -8.53
CA TRP A 158 5.26 -2.84 -9.27
C TRP A 158 6.15 -1.66 -9.63
N SER A 159 5.63 -0.43 -9.59
CA SER A 159 6.42 0.77 -9.88
C SER A 159 6.03 1.92 -8.96
N SER A 160 7.03 2.69 -8.55
CA SER A 160 6.86 3.95 -7.85
C SER A 160 7.68 5.05 -8.53
N MET A 161 7.05 6.21 -8.73
CA MET A 161 7.68 7.41 -9.30
C MET A 161 7.71 8.50 -8.24
N TRP A 162 8.86 9.15 -8.11
CA TRP A 162 9.15 10.14 -7.08
C TRP A 162 9.45 11.49 -7.73
N THR A 163 8.78 12.53 -7.29
CA THR A 163 8.90 13.87 -7.86
C THR A 163 9.07 14.88 -6.73
N VAL A 164 9.99 15.83 -6.92
CA VAL A 164 10.10 16.97 -6.01
C VAL A 164 9.37 18.17 -6.62
N SER A 165 8.36 18.64 -5.91
CA SER A 165 7.64 19.87 -6.23
C SER A 165 8.07 21.02 -5.32
N VAL A 166 7.82 22.27 -5.73
CA VAL A 166 8.12 23.46 -4.94
C VAL A 166 6.85 24.28 -4.77
N VAL A 167 6.46 24.49 -3.51
CA VAL A 167 5.31 25.32 -3.15
C VAL A 167 5.77 26.33 -2.11
N ASP A 168 5.56 27.61 -2.37
CA ASP A 168 5.96 28.72 -1.48
C ASP A 168 7.43 28.69 -1.04
N GLY A 169 8.32 28.20 -1.92
CA GLY A 169 9.75 28.09 -1.69
C GLY A 169 10.20 26.84 -0.94
N GLU A 170 9.26 26.01 -0.46
CA GLU A 170 9.53 24.74 0.21
C GLU A 170 9.49 23.56 -0.75
N LYS A 171 10.37 22.58 -0.55
CA LYS A 171 10.40 21.35 -1.35
C LYS A 171 9.50 20.27 -0.74
N TYR A 172 8.65 19.68 -1.58
CA TYR A 172 7.77 18.58 -1.24
C TYR A 172 8.14 17.35 -2.06
N LEU A 173 8.15 16.19 -1.42
CA LEU A 173 8.35 14.92 -2.11
C LEU A 173 6.99 14.30 -2.40
N ASP A 174 6.63 14.19 -3.67
CA ASP A 174 5.42 13.54 -4.16
C ASP A 174 5.75 12.10 -4.56
N LEU A 175 4.80 11.19 -4.33
CA LEU A 175 4.94 9.76 -4.64
C LEU A 175 3.73 9.27 -5.43
N THR A 176 3.96 8.74 -6.63
CA THR A 176 2.96 8.04 -7.43
C THR A 176 3.25 6.54 -7.47
N LEU A 177 2.26 5.72 -7.12
CA LEU A 177 2.31 4.27 -7.17
C LEU A 177 1.49 3.69 -8.31
N ILE A 178 2.00 2.62 -8.94
CA ILE A 178 1.31 1.89 -9.99
C ILE A 178 1.09 0.45 -9.57
N SER A 179 -0.19 0.02 -9.57
CA SER A 179 -0.58 -1.36 -9.29
C SER A 179 -1.23 -2.02 -10.50
N ARG A 180 -0.85 -3.28 -10.75
CA ARG A 180 -1.47 -4.13 -11.78
C ARG A 180 -2.72 -4.86 -11.33
N SER A 181 -2.92 -5.00 -10.02
CA SER A 181 -4.02 -5.77 -9.40
C SER A 181 -4.22 -5.31 -7.96
N SER A 182 -5.47 -5.08 -7.58
CA SER A 182 -5.81 -4.60 -6.24
C SER A 182 -7.15 -5.19 -5.81
N ASP A 183 -7.11 -6.08 -4.81
CA ASP A 183 -8.31 -6.45 -4.07
C ASP A 183 -8.81 -5.22 -3.31
N LEU A 184 -10.02 -4.76 -3.60
CA LEU A 184 -10.58 -3.53 -3.06
C LEU A 184 -10.73 -3.58 -1.55
N LEU A 185 -11.15 -4.71 -0.99
CA LEU A 185 -11.47 -4.83 0.44
C LEU A 185 -10.26 -5.20 1.30
N VAL A 186 -9.34 -6.02 0.80
CA VAL A 186 -8.18 -6.48 1.55
C VAL A 186 -7.02 -5.50 1.45
N ALA A 187 -6.53 -5.25 0.25
CA ALA A 187 -5.35 -4.43 0.00
C ALA A 187 -5.69 -2.97 -0.31
N GLY A 188 -6.84 -2.74 -0.98
CA GLY A 188 -7.24 -1.45 -1.52
C GLY A 188 -7.84 -0.47 -0.52
N THR A 189 -8.00 -0.85 0.75
CA THR A 189 -8.56 -0.02 1.83
C THR A 189 -7.51 0.62 2.72
N GLY A 190 -6.27 0.67 2.28
CA GLY A 190 -5.23 1.45 2.93
C GLY A 190 -4.04 0.66 3.50
N ILE A 191 -4.06 -0.67 3.57
CA ILE A 191 -2.90 -1.42 4.10
C ILE A 191 -1.63 -1.07 3.30
N ASN A 192 -1.62 -1.34 2.00
CA ASN A 192 -0.45 -1.04 1.18
C ASN A 192 -0.19 0.47 1.09
N GLN A 193 -1.25 1.28 0.87
CA GLN A 193 -1.10 2.72 0.73
C GLN A 193 -0.48 3.37 1.97
N LEU A 194 -0.91 2.97 3.19
CA LEU A 194 -0.33 3.47 4.43
C LEU A 194 1.17 3.13 4.55
N GLY A 195 1.55 1.91 4.17
CA GLY A 195 2.95 1.49 4.13
C GLY A 195 3.78 2.38 3.19
N TYR A 196 3.27 2.65 2.00
CA TYR A 196 3.97 3.52 1.05
C TYR A 196 3.98 5.00 1.46
N VAL A 197 2.97 5.49 2.19
CA VAL A 197 3.04 6.82 2.83
C VAL A 197 4.15 6.83 3.88
N ALA A 198 4.29 5.77 4.69
CA ALA A 198 5.41 5.66 5.62
C ALA A 198 6.77 5.68 4.89
N LEU A 199 6.91 4.97 3.76
CA LEU A 199 8.11 5.02 2.92
C LEU A 199 8.37 6.44 2.39
N GLN A 200 7.33 7.14 1.91
CA GLN A 200 7.43 8.52 1.46
C GLN A 200 7.93 9.44 2.58
N MET A 201 7.42 9.28 3.80
CA MET A 201 7.86 10.04 4.98
C MET A 201 9.33 9.76 5.33
N MET A 202 9.76 8.49 5.29
CA MET A 202 11.17 8.10 5.54
C MET A 202 12.12 8.76 4.53
N VAL A 203 11.77 8.69 3.24
CA VAL A 203 12.58 9.32 2.16
C VAL A 203 12.58 10.85 2.30
N SER A 204 11.42 11.44 2.60
CA SER A 204 11.30 12.89 2.83
C SER A 204 12.20 13.36 3.97
N LYS A 205 12.20 12.65 5.10
CA LYS A 205 13.07 12.93 6.26
C LYS A 205 14.55 12.85 5.90
N HIS A 206 14.96 11.82 5.16
CA HIS A 206 16.33 11.65 4.70
C HIS A 206 16.79 12.82 3.81
N CYS A 207 15.94 13.28 2.89
CA CYS A 207 16.25 14.35 1.97
C CYS A 207 16.06 15.77 2.56
N GLY A 208 15.44 15.90 3.73
CA GLY A 208 15.05 17.19 4.31
C GLY A 208 13.92 17.88 3.53
N TYR A 209 12.98 17.09 2.94
CA TYR A 209 11.81 17.59 2.22
C TYR A 209 10.54 17.41 3.05
N LYS A 210 9.53 18.24 2.79
CA LYS A 210 8.18 18.02 3.27
C LYS A 210 7.52 16.86 2.53
N VAL A 211 6.57 16.18 3.18
CA VAL A 211 5.79 15.14 2.54
C VAL A 211 4.72 15.80 1.67
N GLY A 212 4.68 15.48 0.39
CA GLY A 212 3.76 16.07 -0.59
C GLY A 212 2.56 15.18 -0.88
N LEU A 213 2.20 15.10 -2.15
CA LEU A 213 1.09 14.30 -2.63
C LEU A 213 1.45 12.81 -2.65
N PHE A 214 0.48 11.98 -2.30
CA PHE A 214 0.52 10.54 -2.49
C PHE A 214 -0.55 10.15 -3.49
N GLU A 215 -0.16 9.53 -4.57
CA GLU A 215 -1.03 9.19 -5.69
C GLU A 215 -0.98 7.70 -5.98
N THR A 216 -2.12 7.10 -6.35
CA THR A 216 -2.17 5.72 -6.79
C THR A 216 -2.88 5.58 -8.13
N TYR A 217 -2.31 4.77 -9.02
CA TYR A 217 -2.97 4.30 -10.22
C TYR A 217 -3.10 2.78 -10.16
N ARG A 218 -4.33 2.27 -10.08
CA ARG A 218 -4.61 0.86 -9.90
C ARG A 218 -5.37 0.30 -11.09
N LYS A 219 -4.92 -0.85 -11.61
CA LYS A 219 -5.63 -1.66 -12.60
C LYS A 219 -6.20 -2.91 -11.95
N ASN A 220 -7.18 -3.52 -12.60
CA ASN A 220 -7.82 -4.74 -12.12
C ASN A 220 -8.22 -4.63 -10.64
N VAL A 221 -8.87 -3.53 -10.28
CA VAL A 221 -9.48 -3.35 -8.96
C VAL A 221 -10.72 -4.24 -8.91
N HIS A 222 -10.79 -5.11 -7.91
CA HIS A 222 -11.81 -6.16 -7.85
C HIS A 222 -12.21 -6.49 -6.42
N VAL A 223 -13.33 -7.21 -6.31
CA VAL A 223 -13.80 -7.88 -5.09
C VAL A 223 -14.00 -9.36 -5.43
N TYR A 224 -13.46 -10.25 -4.59
CA TYR A 224 -13.69 -11.67 -4.75
C TYR A 224 -15.12 -12.07 -4.36
N ASP A 225 -15.66 -13.09 -4.99
CA ASP A 225 -17.05 -13.54 -4.77
C ASP A 225 -17.30 -13.98 -3.32
N ARG A 226 -16.32 -14.58 -2.65
CA ARG A 226 -16.42 -14.93 -1.22
C ARG A 226 -16.29 -13.73 -0.27
N HIS A 227 -15.94 -12.55 -0.78
CA HIS A 227 -15.87 -11.31 0.01
C HIS A 227 -17.12 -10.44 -0.09
N LEU A 228 -18.17 -10.89 -0.80
CA LEU A 228 -19.42 -10.14 -0.94
C LEU A 228 -20.13 -9.87 0.41
N PRO A 229 -20.14 -10.78 1.40
CA PRO A 229 -20.68 -10.46 2.72
C PRO A 229 -19.93 -9.30 3.42
N GLN A 230 -18.60 -9.27 3.32
CA GLN A 230 -17.78 -8.18 3.86
C GLN A 230 -17.98 -6.88 3.07
N LEU A 231 -18.24 -6.96 1.75
CA LEU A 231 -18.62 -5.80 0.94
C LEU A 231 -19.93 -5.18 1.42
N GLU A 232 -20.98 -5.99 1.62
CA GLU A 232 -22.26 -5.51 2.13
C GLU A 232 -22.11 -4.84 3.51
N GLU A 233 -21.34 -5.44 4.41
CA GLU A 233 -21.08 -4.85 5.72
C GLU A 233 -20.27 -3.55 5.61
N THR A 234 -19.30 -3.47 4.69
CA THR A 234 -18.54 -2.24 4.41
C THR A 234 -19.46 -1.12 3.92
N ILE A 235 -20.38 -1.41 3.02
CA ILE A 235 -21.40 -0.45 2.54
C ILE A 235 -22.25 0.07 3.71
N LYS A 236 -22.74 -0.83 4.57
CA LYS A 236 -23.51 -0.43 5.76
C LYS A 236 -22.71 0.49 6.68
N ARG A 237 -21.42 0.20 6.89
CA ARG A 237 -20.53 1.03 7.70
C ARG A 237 -20.31 2.42 7.11
N LEU A 238 -20.09 2.50 5.78
CA LEU A 238 -19.92 3.76 5.07
C LEU A 238 -21.17 4.65 5.17
N ILE A 239 -22.36 4.06 4.97
CA ILE A 239 -23.63 4.78 5.02
C ILE A 239 -23.95 5.27 6.45
N ASN A 240 -23.64 4.47 7.47
CA ASN A 240 -23.96 4.76 8.87
C ASN A 240 -22.80 5.39 9.66
N MET A 241 -21.73 5.81 8.99
CA MET A 241 -20.57 6.41 9.67
C MET A 241 -20.98 7.73 10.34
N SER A 242 -20.72 7.85 11.64
CA SER A 242 -21.06 9.04 12.41
C SER A 242 -20.13 10.22 12.08
N GLU A 243 -20.66 11.45 12.17
CA GLU A 243 -19.91 12.67 11.84
C GLU A 243 -18.70 12.90 12.75
N ASP A 244 -18.77 12.52 14.02
CA ASP A 244 -17.66 12.64 14.96
C ASP A 244 -16.44 11.79 14.58
N LYS A 245 -16.65 10.63 13.94
CA LYS A 245 -15.57 9.80 13.40
C LYS A 245 -14.90 10.43 12.17
N ILE A 246 -15.66 11.14 11.36
CA ILE A 246 -15.20 11.81 10.14
C ILE A 246 -14.31 13.01 10.48
N VAL A 247 -14.65 13.74 11.54
CA VAL A 247 -13.92 14.96 11.96
C VAL A 247 -12.52 14.66 12.52
N ARG A 248 -12.28 13.44 13.00
CA ARG A 248 -11.00 13.01 13.55
C ARG A 248 -10.07 12.45 12.49
N ASN A 249 -9.71 13.26 11.50
CA ASN A 249 -8.79 12.82 10.44
C ASN A 249 -7.60 12.03 11.00
N PRO A 250 -7.42 10.74 10.64
CA PRO A 250 -6.24 9.99 11.03
C PRO A 250 -4.98 10.66 10.49
N GLN A 251 -3.91 10.67 11.27
CA GLN A 251 -2.62 11.18 10.86
C GLN A 251 -1.52 10.18 11.19
N LEU A 252 -0.62 9.97 10.25
CA LEU A 252 0.61 9.22 10.48
C LEU A 252 1.72 10.23 10.84
N ILE A 253 2.34 10.03 11.99
CA ILE A 253 3.46 10.85 12.47
C ILE A 253 4.72 10.02 12.42
N LEU A 254 5.81 10.61 11.92
CA LEU A 254 7.17 10.06 12.00
C LEU A 254 8.00 10.93 12.96
N ASN A 255 8.28 10.40 14.13
CA ASN A 255 8.92 11.10 15.26
C ASN A 255 10.44 11.05 15.19
N VAL A 256 11.04 11.54 14.09
CA VAL A 256 12.48 11.68 13.93
C VAL A 256 12.83 13.07 13.39
N PRO A 257 14.03 13.60 13.68
CA PRO A 257 14.52 14.87 13.13
C PRO A 257 14.59 14.85 11.59
N ASP A 258 14.49 16.02 10.96
CA ASP A 258 14.80 16.15 9.54
C ASP A 258 16.28 15.84 9.27
N GLY A 259 16.59 15.18 8.17
CA GLY A 259 17.92 14.70 7.85
C GLY A 259 18.31 13.38 8.53
N THR A 260 17.40 12.75 9.29
CA THR A 260 17.64 11.38 9.80
C THR A 260 17.86 10.43 8.62
N ASN A 261 18.93 9.64 8.71
CA ASN A 261 19.25 8.70 7.63
C ASN A 261 18.11 7.69 7.48
N PHE A 262 17.71 7.41 6.24
CA PHE A 262 16.64 6.46 5.90
C PHE A 262 16.79 5.10 6.62
N TYR A 263 18.02 4.61 6.71
CA TYR A 263 18.32 3.31 7.31
C TYR A 263 18.34 3.31 8.85
N ASP A 264 18.29 4.47 9.49
CA ASP A 264 18.25 4.60 10.96
C ASP A 264 16.81 4.70 11.51
N ILE A 265 15.81 4.86 10.64
CA ILE A 265 14.41 4.96 11.04
C ILE A 265 13.83 3.58 11.39
N GLU A 266 13.09 3.49 12.51
CA GLU A 266 12.54 2.24 13.04
C GLU A 266 11.01 2.25 13.05
N ILE A 267 10.39 1.05 13.16
CA ILE A 267 8.91 0.90 13.17
C ILE A 267 8.29 1.71 14.31
N ASP A 268 8.95 1.76 15.46
CA ASP A 268 8.44 2.41 16.66
C ASP A 268 8.58 3.95 16.63
N ASP A 269 9.24 4.53 15.61
CA ASP A 269 9.25 5.96 15.34
C ASP A 269 7.92 6.46 14.72
N PHE A 270 7.06 5.53 14.27
CA PHE A 270 5.77 5.86 13.69
C PHE A 270 4.64 5.77 14.69
N GLU A 271 3.76 6.76 14.66
CA GLU A 271 2.53 6.81 15.44
C GLU A 271 1.33 7.14 14.53
N LEU A 272 0.25 6.38 14.68
CA LEU A 272 -1.03 6.66 14.01
C LEU A 272 -2.00 7.26 15.03
N ILE A 273 -2.25 8.56 14.93
CA ILE A 273 -3.13 9.30 15.83
C ILE A 273 -4.50 9.53 15.22
N ASN A 274 -5.51 9.74 16.07
CA ASN A 274 -6.91 10.00 15.69
C ASN A 274 -7.52 8.90 14.81
N TYR A 275 -7.00 7.67 14.86
CA TYR A 275 -7.50 6.54 14.11
C TYR A 275 -8.43 5.67 14.96
N GLU A 276 -9.72 5.78 14.73
CA GLU A 276 -10.77 5.07 15.46
C GLU A 276 -11.65 4.27 14.47
N PRO A 277 -11.21 3.12 13.98
CA PRO A 277 -12.00 2.33 13.05
C PRO A 277 -13.26 1.74 13.70
N ILE A 278 -14.26 1.45 12.87
CA ILE A 278 -15.52 0.84 13.31
C ILE A 278 -15.26 -0.57 13.85
N LYS A 279 -15.89 -0.90 14.97
CA LYS A 279 -15.85 -2.22 15.60
C LYS A 279 -17.25 -2.89 15.55
N PRO A 280 -17.32 -4.24 15.60
CA PRO A 280 -16.20 -5.20 15.60
C PRO A 280 -15.44 -5.19 14.26
N GLN A 281 -14.26 -5.82 14.21
CA GLN A 281 -13.53 -6.02 12.95
C GLN A 281 -14.39 -6.81 11.96
N LEU A 282 -14.19 -6.59 10.66
CA LEU A 282 -14.83 -7.41 9.63
C LEU A 282 -14.40 -8.88 9.80
N GLU A 283 -15.27 -9.79 9.39
CA GLU A 283 -14.93 -11.21 9.32
C GLU A 283 -13.67 -11.44 8.47
N LYS A 284 -12.95 -12.51 8.78
CA LYS A 284 -11.71 -12.85 8.07
C LYS A 284 -12.01 -13.07 6.59
N PHE A 285 -11.15 -12.51 5.75
CA PHE A 285 -11.19 -12.71 4.31
C PHE A 285 -10.56 -14.07 3.95
N ASP A 286 -11.19 -14.81 3.05
CA ASP A 286 -10.60 -16.03 2.45
C ASP A 286 -9.62 -15.58 1.35
N LEU A 287 -8.36 -15.93 1.51
CA LEU A 287 -7.31 -15.46 0.62
C LEU A 287 -7.32 -16.23 -0.70
N ALA A 288 -7.15 -15.51 -1.78
CA ALA A 288 -6.98 -16.04 -3.13
C ALA A 288 -5.50 -15.91 -3.55
N ILE A 289 -4.90 -17.03 -3.99
CA ILE A 289 -3.48 -17.14 -4.35
C ILE A 289 -3.33 -17.47 -5.84
#